data_d0be47c82e6c3329bce447ebf30a5791
#
_entry.id   d0be47c82e6c3329bce447ebf30a5791
#
_cell.length_a   1.000
_cell.length_b   1.000
_cell.length_c   1.000
_cell.angle_alpha   90.00
_cell.angle_beta   90.00
_cell.angle_gamma   90.00
#
_symmetry.space_group_name_H-M   'P 1'
#
loop_
_entity.id
_entity.type
_entity.pdbx_description
1 polymer ?
#
loop_
_entity_poly.entity_id
_entity_poly.type
_entity_poly.pdbx_seq_one_letter_code
_entity_poly.pdbx_strand_id
1 'polypeptide(L)'
;MTCIHSLEEYRLISNEEYFARFGEIEAALEEIRIEWDKETPGQKQEEIKKLEEKVKGYPDWMKIHLLSFFMKVGNDKETARRLLDVVLNADYAQVGEYNKLSHYWQISTAIFENKQLESFEAEFRLARLHKELFQSFAAVLGAKGRKYIPAAERNKNLVFVFSSQVLGMLHAPTKTLLDRCYVLQKYMRKRVLIVNTAMQIPRKGAAPFFEMKDSVYNAEYLTKTELEYKGEHFAFRQCEDDMPNLDTIVSLAKLVVTQKPEFLLNIGGSDICADICGLFVPEITVSTVFSKLPFSCGEYQIVDKELTEEDVAILRELEVKKENVKRTLFTFSFKEQEHHFTKGQLGFREEQFVLLIVGWRLDEEISNEFLQMLDSVCHKDARIVAAFMGKYQNYEESIKKYPLLAANSRCLGAQEDALAVTECMDLYVNPKRSGGGSSVAESLYKGLPVVTLPVGDVSAAAGESFRVADYGEMAETILHFASD
;
A
#
# COMPACT_ATOMS: atom_id res chain seq x y z
N MET A 1 7.02 16.67 30.59
CA MET A 1 8.07 17.72 30.51
C MET A 1 9.49 17.17 30.61
N THR A 2 9.74 16.07 31.29
CA THR A 2 11.08 15.49 31.49
C THR A 2 11.67 14.86 30.23
N CYS A 3 10.87 14.19 29.40
CA CYS A 3 11.36 13.47 28.20
C CYS A 3 11.73 14.39 27.03
N ILE A 4 11.16 15.59 26.94
CA ILE A 4 11.47 16.54 25.84
C ILE A 4 12.86 17.16 26.03
N HIS A 5 13.33 17.33 27.27
CA HIS A 5 14.69 17.79 27.55
C HIS A 5 15.76 16.81 27.06
N SER A 6 15.47 15.50 27.04
CA SER A 6 16.39 14.50 26.53
C SER A 6 16.66 14.65 25.02
N LEU A 7 15.69 15.16 24.23
CA LEU A 7 15.89 15.36 22.80
C LEU A 7 16.76 16.61 22.48
N GLU A 8 16.88 17.58 23.38
CA GLU A 8 17.71 18.76 23.16
C GLU A 8 19.21 18.44 23.14
N GLU A 9 19.65 17.38 23.82
CA GLU A 9 21.05 16.94 23.79
C GLU A 9 21.50 16.44 22.42
N TYR A 10 20.56 15.92 21.59
CA TYR A 10 20.84 15.42 20.25
C TYR A 10 20.95 16.51 19.18
N ARG A 11 20.65 17.76 19.51
CA ARG A 11 20.65 18.89 18.56
C ARG A 11 22.00 19.17 17.92
N LEU A 12 23.08 18.88 18.63
CA LEU A 12 24.46 19.27 18.25
C LEU A 12 25.35 18.07 17.93
N ILE A 13 24.82 16.85 17.91
CA ILE A 13 25.61 15.66 17.61
C ILE A 13 25.88 15.57 16.11
N SER A 14 27.00 14.96 15.72
CA SER A 14 27.30 14.65 14.34
C SER A 14 26.39 13.57 13.78
N ASN A 15 26.31 13.44 12.46
CA ASN A 15 25.56 12.34 11.82
C ASN A 15 26.07 10.96 12.27
N GLU A 16 27.38 10.80 12.40
CA GLU A 16 28.00 9.52 12.84
C GLU A 16 27.57 9.18 14.28
N GLU A 17 27.60 10.14 15.19
CA GLU A 17 27.15 9.99 16.56
C GLU A 17 25.64 9.75 16.64
N TYR A 18 24.83 10.42 15.81
CA TYR A 18 23.41 10.19 15.71
C TYR A 18 23.09 8.74 15.33
N PHE A 19 23.72 8.21 14.29
CA PHE A 19 23.52 6.81 13.89
C PHE A 19 24.02 5.81 14.94
N ALA A 20 25.09 6.11 15.65
CA ALA A 20 25.59 5.28 16.75
C ALA A 20 24.60 5.21 17.94
N ARG A 21 23.82 6.29 18.16
CA ARG A 21 22.84 6.41 19.26
C ARG A 21 21.39 6.20 18.80
N PHE A 22 21.17 5.75 17.58
CA PHE A 22 19.81 5.63 16.98
C PHE A 22 18.85 4.84 17.87
N GLY A 23 19.29 3.69 18.41
CA GLY A 23 18.46 2.87 19.29
C GLY A 23 18.06 3.56 20.60
N GLU A 24 18.93 4.43 21.16
CA GLU A 24 18.62 5.22 22.36
C GLU A 24 17.54 6.27 22.03
N ILE A 25 17.64 6.91 20.86
CA ILE A 25 16.69 7.93 20.39
C ILE A 25 15.32 7.29 20.13
N GLU A 26 15.28 6.13 19.45
CA GLU A 26 14.05 5.37 19.23
C GLU A 26 13.37 5.01 20.55
N ALA A 27 14.12 4.51 21.57
CA ALA A 27 13.58 4.19 22.87
C ALA A 27 12.99 5.44 23.57
N ALA A 28 13.67 6.58 23.49
CA ALA A 28 13.17 7.82 24.06
C ALA A 28 11.89 8.33 23.36
N LEU A 29 11.79 8.18 22.04
CA LEU A 29 10.58 8.52 21.28
C LEU A 29 9.41 7.59 21.65
N GLU A 30 9.67 6.32 21.87
CA GLU A 30 8.65 5.37 22.30
C GLU A 30 8.13 5.68 23.71
N GLU A 31 8.99 6.10 24.63
CA GLU A 31 8.55 6.58 25.97
C GLU A 31 7.63 7.81 25.84
N ILE A 32 7.98 8.77 24.98
CA ILE A 32 7.13 9.94 24.69
C ILE A 32 5.79 9.51 24.11
N ARG A 33 5.77 8.53 23.20
CA ARG A 33 4.52 8.02 22.62
C ARG A 33 3.61 7.45 23.70
N ILE A 34 4.14 6.62 24.60
CA ILE A 34 3.39 6.02 25.71
C ILE A 34 2.80 7.10 26.65
N GLU A 35 3.53 8.17 26.88
CA GLU A 35 3.01 9.30 27.68
C GLU A 35 1.89 10.04 26.93
N TRP A 36 2.08 10.34 25.67
CA TRP A 36 1.11 11.06 24.84
C TRP A 36 -0.17 10.28 24.53
N ASP A 37 -0.12 8.96 24.56
CA ASP A 37 -1.32 8.12 24.40
C ASP A 37 -2.30 8.24 25.57
N LYS A 38 -1.86 8.84 26.69
CA LYS A 38 -2.70 9.19 27.84
C LYS A 38 -3.34 10.57 27.74
N GLU A 39 -2.90 11.40 26.78
CA GLU A 39 -3.38 12.77 26.58
C GLU A 39 -4.57 12.82 25.60
N THR A 40 -5.31 13.93 25.66
CA THR A 40 -6.35 14.18 24.67
C THR A 40 -5.73 14.54 23.30
N PRO A 41 -6.43 14.28 22.18
CA PRO A 41 -5.93 14.66 20.85
C PRO A 41 -5.51 16.13 20.72
N GLY A 42 -6.22 17.05 21.38
CA GLY A 42 -5.89 18.47 21.36
C GLY A 42 -4.59 18.82 22.09
N GLN A 43 -4.35 18.21 23.26
CA GLN A 43 -3.11 18.37 24.01
C GLN A 43 -1.91 17.81 23.24
N LYS A 44 -2.07 16.61 22.68
CA LYS A 44 -1.06 15.97 21.82
C LYS A 44 -0.68 16.87 20.64
N GLN A 45 -1.64 17.44 19.93
CA GLN A 45 -1.40 18.35 18.81
C GLN A 45 -0.68 19.64 19.21
N GLU A 46 -1.00 20.20 20.38
CA GLU A 46 -0.32 21.39 20.89
C GLU A 46 1.16 21.10 21.20
N GLU A 47 1.46 19.97 21.83
CA GLU A 47 2.83 19.55 22.12
C GLU A 47 3.64 19.28 20.82
N ILE A 48 3.04 18.60 19.84
CA ILE A 48 3.65 18.37 18.52
C ILE A 48 4.03 19.70 17.87
N LYS A 49 3.12 20.69 17.83
CA LYS A 49 3.41 22.01 17.26
C LYS A 49 4.56 22.73 17.95
N LYS A 50 4.62 22.68 19.28
CA LYS A 50 5.74 23.26 20.05
C LYS A 50 7.08 22.63 19.71
N LEU A 51 7.09 21.29 19.51
CA LEU A 51 8.30 20.55 19.17
C LEU A 51 8.71 20.77 17.73
N GLU A 52 7.78 20.82 16.78
CA GLU A 52 8.06 21.12 15.38
C GLU A 52 8.78 22.47 15.19
N GLU A 53 8.43 23.48 15.98
CA GLU A 53 9.15 24.76 15.96
C GLU A 53 10.61 24.63 16.41
N LYS A 54 10.87 23.79 17.42
CA LYS A 54 12.24 23.51 17.90
C LYS A 54 13.05 22.73 16.87
N VAL A 55 12.43 21.76 16.21
CA VAL A 55 13.07 20.87 15.23
C VAL A 55 13.61 21.61 13.99
N LYS A 56 13.11 22.81 13.68
CA LYS A 56 13.59 23.61 12.54
C LYS A 56 15.10 23.84 12.56
N GLY A 57 15.72 23.90 13.73
CA GLY A 57 17.16 24.12 13.91
C GLY A 57 18.01 22.85 13.92
N TYR A 58 17.43 21.67 13.76
CA TYR A 58 18.14 20.39 13.84
C TYR A 58 18.74 19.96 12.49
N PRO A 59 19.74 19.06 12.47
CA PRO A 59 20.21 18.43 11.24
C PRO A 59 19.08 17.68 10.51
N ASP A 60 19.17 17.58 9.19
CA ASP A 60 18.07 17.03 8.38
C ASP A 60 17.69 15.58 8.76
N TRP A 61 18.65 14.76 9.14
CA TRP A 61 18.39 13.37 9.59
C TRP A 61 17.52 13.35 10.84
N MET A 62 17.84 14.19 11.81
CA MET A 62 17.05 14.29 13.03
C MET A 62 15.69 14.91 12.76
N LYS A 63 15.60 15.89 11.85
CA LYS A 63 14.29 16.40 11.39
C LYS A 63 13.43 15.30 10.80
N ILE A 64 13.99 14.48 9.89
CA ILE A 64 13.26 13.38 9.25
C ILE A 64 12.76 12.38 10.29
N HIS A 65 13.62 12.00 11.25
CA HIS A 65 13.25 11.08 12.31
C HIS A 65 12.13 11.64 13.20
N LEU A 66 12.29 12.85 13.71
CA LEU A 66 11.31 13.47 14.59
C LEU A 66 9.99 13.80 13.86
N LEU A 67 10.05 14.27 12.62
CA LEU A 67 8.83 14.51 11.85
C LEU A 67 8.11 13.21 11.49
N SER A 68 8.82 12.10 11.26
CA SER A 68 8.19 10.80 11.06
C SER A 68 7.49 10.30 12.31
N PHE A 69 8.08 10.52 13.48
CA PHE A 69 7.44 10.28 14.78
C PHE A 69 6.18 11.13 14.94
N PHE A 70 6.26 12.45 14.73
CA PHE A 70 5.10 13.33 14.88
C PHE A 70 4.00 13.01 13.87
N MET A 71 4.35 12.64 12.65
CA MET A 71 3.40 12.20 11.63
C MET A 71 2.60 10.98 12.09
N LYS A 72 3.29 9.96 12.62
CA LYS A 72 2.65 8.72 13.05
C LYS A 72 1.83 8.90 14.32
N VAL A 73 2.36 9.60 15.31
CA VAL A 73 1.68 9.79 16.61
C VAL A 73 0.58 10.85 16.53
N GLY A 74 0.78 11.90 15.75
CA GLY A 74 -0.16 13.00 15.58
C GLY A 74 -1.27 12.74 14.55
N ASN A 75 -1.06 11.81 13.64
CA ASN A 75 -1.97 11.53 12.50
C ASN A 75 -2.32 12.81 11.71
N ASP A 76 -1.34 13.69 11.52
CA ASP A 76 -1.55 15.00 10.91
C ASP A 76 -0.94 15.10 9.51
N LYS A 77 -1.79 15.40 8.51
CA LYS A 77 -1.39 15.54 7.11
C LYS A 77 -0.42 16.68 6.86
N GLU A 78 -0.46 17.73 7.68
CA GLU A 78 0.46 18.86 7.55
C GLU A 78 1.88 18.45 7.98
N THR A 79 2.00 17.62 9.02
CA THR A 79 3.29 17.02 9.42
C THR A 79 3.84 16.09 8.33
N ALA A 80 2.97 15.29 7.68
CA ALA A 80 3.37 14.45 6.53
C ALA A 80 3.90 15.31 5.37
N ARG A 81 3.24 16.43 5.06
CA ARG A 81 3.67 17.39 4.05
C ARG A 81 5.04 17.97 4.37
N ARG A 82 5.26 18.41 5.63
CA ARG A 82 6.54 18.98 6.08
C ARG A 82 7.67 17.96 6.05
N LEU A 83 7.39 16.73 6.44
CA LEU A 83 8.36 15.63 6.33
C LEU A 83 8.81 15.45 4.88
N LEU A 84 7.86 15.42 3.94
CA LEU A 84 8.17 15.31 2.51
C LEU A 84 8.98 16.52 2.01
N ASP A 85 8.67 17.75 2.47
CA ASP A 85 9.47 18.94 2.13
C ASP A 85 10.91 18.82 2.63
N VAL A 86 11.13 18.28 3.84
CA VAL A 86 12.49 18.03 4.35
C VAL A 86 13.20 16.97 3.52
N VAL A 87 12.55 15.84 3.21
CA VAL A 87 13.13 14.75 2.41
C VAL A 87 13.50 15.22 0.99
N LEU A 88 12.67 16.04 0.35
CA LEU A 88 12.96 16.60 -0.97
C LEU A 88 14.20 17.52 -0.96
N ASN A 89 14.41 18.29 0.11
CA ASN A 89 15.46 19.31 0.18
C ASN A 89 16.72 18.87 0.96
N ALA A 90 16.70 17.72 1.64
CA ALA A 90 17.84 17.20 2.39
C ALA A 90 19.01 16.80 1.48
N ASP A 91 20.23 17.00 1.98
CA ASP A 91 21.44 16.56 1.28
C ASP A 91 21.71 15.08 1.52
N TYR A 92 21.49 14.26 0.50
CA TYR A 92 21.75 12.82 0.50
C TYR A 92 23.15 12.43 -0.02
N ALA A 93 24.01 13.40 -0.38
CA ALA A 93 25.32 13.11 -0.97
C ALA A 93 26.19 12.20 -0.09
N GLN A 94 26.08 12.31 1.23
CA GLN A 94 26.86 11.53 2.19
C GLN A 94 26.32 10.12 2.45
N VAL A 95 25.02 9.89 2.26
CA VAL A 95 24.32 8.64 2.63
C VAL A 95 23.73 7.91 1.42
N GLY A 96 23.74 8.55 0.25
CA GLY A 96 23.32 7.97 -1.02
C GLY A 96 21.81 7.98 -1.26
N GLU A 97 21.45 7.86 -2.54
CA GLU A 97 20.07 7.83 -3.04
C GLU A 97 19.23 6.66 -2.49
N TYR A 98 19.90 5.61 -1.98
CA TYR A 98 19.24 4.49 -1.30
C TYR A 98 18.41 4.95 -0.11
N ASN A 99 18.93 5.89 0.67
CA ASN A 99 18.24 6.41 1.83
C ASN A 99 17.04 7.29 1.42
N LYS A 100 17.17 8.06 0.35
CA LYS A 100 16.08 8.83 -0.22
C LYS A 100 14.95 7.94 -0.71
N LEU A 101 15.28 6.82 -1.36
CA LEU A 101 14.32 5.80 -1.78
C LEU A 101 13.67 5.09 -0.57
N SER A 102 14.43 4.81 0.49
CA SER A 102 13.89 4.25 1.72
C SER A 102 12.86 5.19 2.35
N HIS A 103 13.19 6.48 2.51
CA HIS A 103 12.24 7.48 3.01
C HIS A 103 11.00 7.59 2.14
N TYR A 104 11.14 7.60 0.81
CA TYR A 104 10.01 7.57 -0.11
C TYR A 104 9.04 6.44 0.23
N TRP A 105 9.54 5.21 0.36
CA TRP A 105 8.71 4.06 0.66
C TRP A 105 8.10 4.09 2.06
N GLN A 106 8.87 4.50 3.08
CA GLN A 106 8.37 4.59 4.45
C GLN A 106 7.21 5.60 4.56
N ILE A 107 7.35 6.78 3.94
CA ILE A 107 6.31 7.82 3.95
C ILE A 107 5.10 7.38 3.09
N SER A 108 5.34 6.85 1.89
CA SER A 108 4.28 6.37 1.00
C SER A 108 3.44 5.27 1.67
N THR A 109 4.10 4.34 2.36
CA THR A 109 3.43 3.27 3.11
C THR A 109 2.61 3.82 4.27
N ALA A 110 3.17 4.75 5.05
CA ALA A 110 2.45 5.37 6.16
C ALA A 110 1.18 6.12 5.68
N ILE A 111 1.27 6.87 4.57
CA ILE A 111 0.11 7.56 3.97
C ILE A 111 -0.90 6.55 3.41
N PHE A 112 -0.44 5.45 2.82
CA PHE A 112 -1.33 4.41 2.30
C PHE A 112 -2.09 3.69 3.42
N GLU A 113 -1.44 3.39 4.52
CA GLU A 113 -2.04 2.72 5.69
C GLU A 113 -2.97 3.64 6.48
N ASN A 114 -2.67 4.94 6.53
CA ASN A 114 -3.44 5.91 7.31
C ASN A 114 -4.03 7.04 6.44
N LYS A 115 -5.31 6.92 6.17
CA LYS A 115 -6.07 7.90 5.35
C LYS A 115 -6.16 9.31 5.93
N GLN A 116 -5.85 9.51 7.21
CA GLN A 116 -5.79 10.85 7.79
C GLN A 116 -4.58 11.66 7.31
N LEU A 117 -3.52 10.96 6.89
CA LEU A 117 -2.30 11.56 6.33
C LEU A 117 -2.43 11.92 4.84
N GLU A 118 -3.46 11.40 4.17
CA GLU A 118 -3.64 11.60 2.73
C GLU A 118 -4.06 13.03 2.41
N SER A 119 -3.38 13.65 1.46
CA SER A 119 -3.72 14.93 0.88
C SER A 119 -3.10 15.06 -0.52
N PHE A 120 -3.67 15.92 -1.35
CA PHE A 120 -3.09 16.24 -2.66
C PHE A 120 -1.64 16.71 -2.54
N GLU A 121 -1.36 17.58 -1.56
CA GLU A 121 -0.02 18.11 -1.33
C GLU A 121 1.01 17.03 -1.00
N ALA A 122 0.61 16.00 -0.27
CA ALA A 122 1.48 14.86 0.05
C ALA A 122 1.68 13.97 -1.19
N GLU A 123 0.63 13.66 -1.93
CA GLU A 123 0.72 12.87 -3.17
C GLU A 123 1.54 13.56 -4.25
N PHE A 124 1.37 14.86 -4.43
CA PHE A 124 2.17 15.65 -5.38
C PHE A 124 3.66 15.62 -5.03
N ARG A 125 4.01 15.72 -3.72
CA ARG A 125 5.39 15.62 -3.26
C ARG A 125 5.98 14.23 -3.41
N LEU A 126 5.20 13.19 -3.17
CA LEU A 126 5.62 11.82 -3.44
C LEU A 126 5.88 11.59 -4.93
N ALA A 127 5.03 12.08 -5.80
CA ALA A 127 5.25 12.02 -7.25
C ALA A 127 6.53 12.74 -7.66
N ARG A 128 6.77 13.94 -7.13
CA ARG A 128 8.00 14.69 -7.33
C ARG A 128 9.23 13.95 -6.81
N LEU A 129 9.15 13.39 -5.62
CA LEU A 129 10.25 12.61 -5.02
C LEU A 129 10.56 11.37 -5.86
N HIS A 130 9.54 10.66 -6.35
CA HIS A 130 9.72 9.55 -7.28
C HIS A 130 10.44 9.97 -8.56
N LYS A 131 10.03 11.07 -9.17
CA LYS A 131 10.69 11.64 -10.36
C LYS A 131 12.16 12.01 -10.11
N GLU A 132 12.45 12.68 -8.99
CA GLU A 132 13.82 13.04 -8.61
C GLU A 132 14.69 11.79 -8.44
N LEU A 133 14.18 10.75 -7.77
CA LEU A 133 14.85 9.46 -7.63
C LEU A 133 15.11 8.82 -9.00
N PHE A 134 14.09 8.73 -9.86
CA PHE A 134 14.29 8.23 -11.23
C PHE A 134 15.36 9.00 -11.97
N GLN A 135 15.34 10.33 -11.92
CA GLN A 135 16.34 11.16 -12.61
C GLN A 135 17.75 10.97 -12.07
N SER A 136 17.89 10.82 -10.75
CA SER A 136 19.15 10.57 -10.08
C SER A 136 19.75 9.21 -10.49
N PHE A 137 18.97 8.14 -10.39
CA PHE A 137 19.41 6.81 -10.83
C PHE A 137 19.71 6.76 -12.33
N ALA A 138 18.89 7.37 -13.18
CA ALA A 138 19.13 7.44 -14.62
C ALA A 138 20.43 8.21 -14.96
N ALA A 139 20.74 9.26 -14.20
CA ALA A 139 21.98 10.02 -14.37
C ALA A 139 23.22 9.20 -13.99
N VAL A 140 23.21 8.55 -12.83
CA VAL A 140 24.31 7.68 -12.35
C VAL A 140 24.58 6.54 -13.34
N LEU A 141 23.52 5.95 -13.90
CA LEU A 141 23.62 4.85 -14.86
C LEU A 141 23.97 5.32 -16.28
N GLY A 142 24.09 6.63 -16.53
CA GLY A 142 24.33 7.19 -17.85
C GLY A 142 23.23 6.81 -18.85
N ALA A 143 22.00 6.63 -18.36
CA ALA A 143 20.86 6.20 -19.18
C ALA A 143 20.27 7.35 -20.02
N LYS A 144 20.48 8.60 -19.62
CA LYS A 144 20.03 9.79 -20.39
C LYS A 144 20.67 9.85 -21.77
N GLY A 145 19.86 10.06 -22.81
CA GLY A 145 20.31 10.18 -24.20
C GLY A 145 20.58 8.85 -24.90
N ARG A 146 20.26 7.70 -24.29
CA ARG A 146 20.33 6.40 -24.98
C ARG A 146 19.22 6.26 -26.01
N LYS A 147 19.51 5.47 -27.05
CA LYS A 147 18.60 5.34 -28.19
C LYS A 147 17.40 4.48 -27.82
N TYR A 148 16.21 5.05 -27.93
CA TYR A 148 14.94 4.33 -27.85
C TYR A 148 14.81 3.32 -29.01
N ILE A 149 14.38 2.11 -28.73
CA ILE A 149 14.29 1.03 -29.72
C ILE A 149 13.04 1.24 -30.59
N PRO A 150 13.19 1.45 -31.91
CA PRO A 150 12.05 1.67 -32.79
C PRO A 150 11.09 0.49 -32.81
N ALA A 151 9.79 0.73 -33.02
CA ALA A 151 8.76 -0.29 -33.05
C ALA A 151 9.07 -1.46 -34.02
N ALA A 152 9.71 -1.16 -35.15
CA ALA A 152 10.09 -2.15 -36.16
C ALA A 152 11.20 -3.13 -35.68
N GLU A 153 12.01 -2.71 -34.71
CA GLU A 153 13.09 -3.53 -34.16
C GLU A 153 12.66 -4.34 -32.95
N ARG A 154 11.49 -4.05 -32.35
CA ARG A 154 11.01 -4.72 -31.14
C ARG A 154 10.44 -6.10 -31.44
N ASN A 155 10.64 -7.02 -30.52
CA ASN A 155 10.06 -8.38 -30.59
C ASN A 155 8.60 -8.33 -30.21
N LYS A 156 7.72 -8.32 -31.19
CA LYS A 156 6.26 -8.23 -31.02
C LYS A 156 5.63 -9.39 -30.23
N ASN A 157 6.39 -10.46 -30.00
CA ASN A 157 5.92 -11.63 -29.25
C ASN A 157 6.42 -11.68 -27.81
N LEU A 158 7.14 -10.63 -27.33
CA LEU A 158 7.76 -10.63 -26.01
C LEU A 158 7.33 -9.40 -25.22
N VAL A 159 6.89 -9.61 -23.99
CA VAL A 159 6.55 -8.58 -23.02
C VAL A 159 7.31 -8.85 -21.72
N PHE A 160 7.89 -7.83 -21.14
CA PHE A 160 8.41 -7.91 -19.77
C PHE A 160 7.40 -7.29 -18.81
N VAL A 161 7.12 -7.99 -17.72
CA VAL A 161 6.19 -7.54 -16.68
C VAL A 161 6.97 -7.30 -15.40
N PHE A 162 7.04 -6.04 -14.98
CA PHE A 162 7.73 -5.60 -13.77
C PHE A 162 6.76 -5.45 -12.61
N SER A 163 7.23 -5.75 -11.42
CA SER A 163 6.57 -5.41 -10.15
C SER A 163 7.61 -5.22 -9.07
N SER A 164 7.39 -4.28 -8.16
CA SER A 164 8.25 -4.06 -7.00
C SER A 164 8.07 -5.12 -5.90
N GLN A 165 7.04 -5.99 -6.01
CA GLN A 165 6.77 -7.05 -5.05
C GLN A 165 5.99 -8.22 -5.67
N VAL A 166 6.44 -9.45 -5.41
CA VAL A 166 5.71 -10.70 -5.68
C VAL A 166 5.79 -11.55 -4.43
N LEU A 167 4.68 -11.73 -3.71
CA LEU A 167 4.67 -12.30 -2.35
C LEU A 167 3.92 -13.64 -2.23
N GLY A 168 3.30 -14.10 -3.29
CA GLY A 168 2.55 -15.36 -3.31
C GLY A 168 1.09 -15.22 -3.70
N MET A 169 0.41 -16.36 -3.81
CA MET A 169 -0.94 -16.44 -4.40
C MET A 169 -2.04 -15.82 -3.53
N LEU A 170 -1.80 -15.58 -2.25
CA LEU A 170 -2.76 -14.89 -1.37
C LEU A 170 -2.65 -13.36 -1.46
N HIS A 171 -1.58 -12.86 -2.06
CA HIS A 171 -1.32 -11.42 -2.18
C HIS A 171 -2.04 -10.83 -3.41
N ALA A 172 -2.97 -9.89 -3.19
CA ALA A 172 -3.81 -9.31 -4.24
C ALA A 172 -3.03 -8.68 -5.40
N PRO A 173 -1.98 -7.87 -5.20
CA PRO A 173 -1.14 -7.37 -6.28
C PRO A 173 -0.46 -8.48 -7.11
N THR A 174 -0.02 -9.58 -6.45
CA THR A 174 0.54 -10.75 -7.17
C THR A 174 -0.51 -11.44 -8.05
N LYS A 175 -1.75 -11.62 -7.55
CA LYS A 175 -2.86 -12.15 -8.37
C LYS A 175 -3.13 -11.24 -9.57
N THR A 176 -3.20 -9.94 -9.33
CA THR A 176 -3.39 -8.92 -10.37
C THR A 176 -2.33 -9.01 -11.47
N LEU A 177 -1.06 -9.15 -11.08
CA LEU A 177 0.05 -9.36 -12.01
C LEU A 177 -0.13 -10.65 -12.83
N LEU A 178 -0.38 -11.77 -12.16
CA LEU A 178 -0.49 -13.08 -12.80
C LEU A 178 -1.70 -13.17 -13.73
N ASP A 179 -2.84 -12.57 -13.40
CA ASP A 179 -3.99 -12.50 -14.30
C ASP A 179 -3.68 -11.76 -15.60
N ARG A 180 -2.92 -10.67 -15.53
CA ARG A 180 -2.48 -9.94 -16.72
C ARG A 180 -1.48 -10.72 -17.53
N CYS A 181 -0.53 -11.41 -16.89
CA CYS A 181 0.39 -12.32 -17.55
C CYS A 181 -0.36 -13.45 -18.26
N TYR A 182 -1.38 -14.02 -17.61
CA TYR A 182 -2.24 -15.06 -18.19
C TYR A 182 -2.94 -14.55 -19.45
N VAL A 183 -3.54 -13.38 -19.43
CA VAL A 183 -4.20 -12.78 -20.60
C VAL A 183 -3.20 -12.54 -21.73
N LEU A 184 -2.05 -11.96 -21.43
CA LEU A 184 -0.98 -11.70 -22.40
C LEU A 184 -0.52 -13.01 -23.08
N GLN A 185 -0.32 -14.07 -22.32
CA GLN A 185 0.18 -15.34 -22.87
C GLN A 185 -0.91 -16.15 -23.53
N LYS A 186 -2.04 -16.37 -22.85
CA LYS A 186 -3.11 -17.26 -23.33
C LYS A 186 -3.88 -16.70 -24.54
N TYR A 187 -4.26 -15.43 -24.45
CA TYR A 187 -5.15 -14.82 -25.45
C TYR A 187 -4.41 -13.96 -26.45
N MET A 188 -3.38 -13.21 -26.01
CA MET A 188 -2.62 -12.32 -26.90
C MET A 188 -1.39 -13.02 -27.52
N ARG A 189 -1.12 -14.28 -27.14
CA ARG A 189 -0.01 -15.09 -27.69
C ARG A 189 1.37 -14.46 -27.49
N LYS A 190 1.55 -13.68 -26.41
CA LYS A 190 2.84 -13.11 -26.03
C LYS A 190 3.62 -14.10 -25.17
N ARG A 191 4.93 -14.11 -25.29
CA ARG A 191 5.82 -14.68 -24.28
C ARG A 191 5.99 -13.63 -23.17
N VAL A 192 5.90 -14.05 -21.94
CA VAL A 192 6.00 -13.16 -20.78
C VAL A 192 7.24 -13.50 -19.97
N LEU A 193 8.04 -12.48 -19.62
CA LEU A 193 9.04 -12.54 -18.56
C LEU A 193 8.60 -11.67 -17.41
N ILE A 194 8.35 -12.27 -16.27
CA ILE A 194 8.04 -11.54 -15.02
C ILE A 194 9.35 -11.19 -14.32
N VAL A 195 9.51 -9.92 -13.97
CA VAL A 195 10.64 -9.40 -13.19
C VAL A 195 10.11 -8.81 -11.89
N ASN A 196 10.36 -9.50 -10.77
CA ASN A 196 10.18 -8.92 -9.44
C ASN A 196 11.43 -8.15 -9.06
N THR A 197 11.35 -6.83 -9.03
CA THR A 197 12.49 -5.97 -8.69
C THR A 197 12.80 -5.96 -7.21
N ALA A 198 11.88 -6.40 -6.35
CA ALA A 198 12.00 -6.43 -4.89
C ALA A 198 12.39 -5.06 -4.29
N MET A 199 11.94 -3.97 -4.93
CA MET A 199 12.30 -2.60 -4.55
C MET A 199 11.33 -1.95 -3.56
N GLN A 200 10.20 -2.59 -3.26
CA GLN A 200 9.26 -2.04 -2.29
C GLN A 200 9.84 -2.15 -0.88
N ILE A 201 10.02 -1.01 -0.23
CA ILE A 201 10.68 -0.88 1.08
C ILE A 201 12.06 -1.54 1.03
N PRO A 202 13.07 -0.87 0.45
CA PRO A 202 14.40 -1.46 0.30
C PRO A 202 15.05 -1.75 1.64
N ARG A 203 15.71 -2.91 1.75
CA ARG A 203 16.45 -3.31 2.96
C ARG A 203 17.73 -2.50 3.16
N LYS A 204 18.33 -2.02 2.08
CA LYS A 204 19.46 -1.08 2.14
C LYS A 204 18.96 0.34 2.35
N GLY A 205 19.75 1.14 3.04
CA GLY A 205 19.44 2.53 3.30
C GLY A 205 18.61 2.70 4.55
N ALA A 206 19.12 2.22 5.68
CA ALA A 206 18.55 2.52 6.99
C ALA A 206 18.80 3.99 7.36
N ALA A 207 18.08 4.89 6.69
CA ALA A 207 18.00 6.27 7.16
C ALA A 207 17.02 6.31 8.33
N PRO A 208 17.23 7.17 9.34
CA PRO A 208 16.37 7.18 10.52
C PRO A 208 14.94 7.56 10.15
N PHE A 209 14.02 6.71 10.57
CA PHE A 209 12.59 6.90 10.42
C PHE A 209 11.90 6.17 11.57
N PHE A 210 10.95 6.80 12.25
CA PHE A 210 10.30 6.21 13.42
C PHE A 210 9.43 5.01 13.00
N GLU A 211 9.57 3.88 13.71
CA GLU A 211 8.86 2.62 13.41
C GLU A 211 8.96 2.24 11.93
N MET A 212 10.18 2.05 11.44
CA MET A 212 10.38 1.62 10.06
C MET A 212 9.68 0.30 9.76
N LYS A 213 8.98 0.26 8.62
CA LYS A 213 8.46 -1.00 8.08
C LYS A 213 9.58 -1.81 7.48
N ASP A 214 9.53 -3.10 7.73
CA ASP A 214 10.46 -4.06 7.14
C ASP A 214 10.21 -4.23 5.64
N SER A 215 11.27 -4.60 4.94
CA SER A 215 11.20 -4.96 3.53
C SER A 215 10.24 -6.11 3.27
N VAL A 216 9.44 -5.97 2.24
CA VAL A 216 8.52 -7.01 1.77
C VAL A 216 9.24 -7.87 0.73
N TYR A 217 9.87 -8.95 1.17
CA TYR A 217 10.70 -9.82 0.34
C TYR A 217 10.39 -11.30 0.61
N ASN A 218 10.16 -12.07 -0.45
CA ASN A 218 10.02 -13.52 -0.34
C ASN A 218 11.28 -14.22 -0.87
N ALA A 219 12.15 -14.67 0.03
CA ALA A 219 13.42 -15.32 -0.32
C ALA A 219 13.24 -16.62 -1.11
N GLU A 220 12.10 -17.32 -0.98
CA GLU A 220 11.83 -18.56 -1.73
C GLU A 220 11.75 -18.33 -3.25
N TYR A 221 11.44 -17.09 -3.65
CA TYR A 221 11.34 -16.76 -5.08
C TYR A 221 12.69 -16.47 -5.74
N LEU A 222 13.77 -16.31 -4.98
CA LEU A 222 15.08 -16.02 -5.53
C LEU A 222 15.61 -17.13 -6.46
N THR A 223 15.31 -18.38 -6.12
CA THR A 223 15.74 -19.56 -6.88
C THR A 223 14.75 -19.98 -7.96
N LYS A 224 13.55 -19.37 -7.99
CA LYS A 224 12.54 -19.69 -9.00
C LYS A 224 12.87 -19.03 -10.34
N THR A 225 12.84 -19.82 -11.40
CA THR A 225 12.98 -19.33 -12.78
C THR A 225 11.65 -19.30 -13.53
N GLU A 226 10.60 -19.81 -12.92
CA GLU A 226 9.26 -19.94 -13.49
C GLU A 226 8.19 -19.81 -12.40
N LEU A 227 7.04 -19.24 -12.77
CA LEU A 227 5.81 -19.25 -11.96
C LEU A 227 4.69 -19.91 -12.77
N GLU A 228 3.91 -20.76 -12.10
CA GLU A 228 2.71 -21.37 -12.65
C GLU A 228 1.46 -20.62 -12.19
N TYR A 229 0.52 -20.39 -13.11
CA TYR A 229 -0.79 -19.84 -12.80
C TYR A 229 -1.84 -20.27 -13.83
N LYS A 230 -2.93 -20.89 -13.39
CA LYS A 230 -4.03 -21.39 -14.23
C LYS A 230 -3.55 -22.29 -15.38
N GLY A 231 -2.54 -23.14 -15.11
CA GLY A 231 -1.95 -24.05 -16.07
C GLY A 231 -1.05 -23.40 -17.14
N GLU A 232 -0.77 -22.12 -17.04
CA GLU A 232 0.24 -21.43 -17.83
C GLU A 232 1.53 -21.24 -17.01
N HIS A 233 2.68 -21.31 -17.70
CA HIS A 233 4.01 -21.18 -17.11
C HIS A 233 4.67 -19.89 -17.61
N PHE A 234 5.15 -19.06 -16.70
CA PHE A 234 5.77 -17.77 -17.01
C PHE A 234 7.23 -17.77 -16.59
N ALA A 235 8.12 -17.41 -17.49
CA ALA A 235 9.50 -17.14 -17.12
C ALA A 235 9.54 -16.08 -16.02
N PHE A 236 10.33 -16.32 -14.97
CA PHE A 236 10.36 -15.49 -13.78
C PHE A 236 11.80 -15.19 -13.35
N ARG A 237 12.01 -13.97 -12.89
CA ARG A 237 13.25 -13.54 -12.24
C ARG A 237 12.92 -12.64 -11.06
N GLN A 238 13.45 -12.96 -9.89
CA GLN A 238 13.46 -12.06 -8.75
C GLN A 238 14.86 -11.45 -8.59
N CYS A 239 14.93 -10.13 -8.31
CA CYS A 239 16.14 -9.47 -7.88
C CYS A 239 16.45 -9.85 -6.42
N GLU A 240 17.71 -9.71 -6.02
CA GLU A 240 18.14 -9.95 -4.65
C GLU A 240 17.62 -8.86 -3.70
N ASP A 241 17.73 -9.11 -2.42
CA ASP A 241 17.23 -8.21 -1.36
C ASP A 241 18.13 -6.98 -1.13
N ASP A 242 19.14 -6.81 -1.97
CA ASP A 242 20.05 -5.67 -1.95
C ASP A 242 19.64 -4.52 -2.89
N MET A 243 18.45 -4.61 -3.48
CA MET A 243 17.92 -3.54 -4.33
C MET A 243 17.67 -2.24 -3.51
N PRO A 244 17.90 -1.07 -4.13
CA PRO A 244 18.34 -0.84 -5.50
C PRO A 244 19.85 -1.11 -5.70
N ASN A 245 20.18 -2.13 -6.48
CA ASN A 245 21.55 -2.47 -6.86
C ASN A 245 21.83 -1.99 -8.29
N LEU A 246 22.83 -1.11 -8.47
CA LEU A 246 23.11 -0.49 -9.77
C LEU A 246 23.50 -1.51 -10.84
N ASP A 247 24.29 -2.53 -10.50
CA ASP A 247 24.72 -3.57 -11.44
C ASP A 247 23.51 -4.42 -11.90
N THR A 248 22.60 -4.71 -10.98
CA THR A 248 21.36 -5.43 -11.28
C THR A 248 20.47 -4.59 -12.20
N ILE A 249 20.29 -3.29 -11.94
CA ILE A 249 19.53 -2.38 -12.80
C ILE A 249 20.15 -2.30 -14.20
N VAL A 250 21.47 -2.17 -14.29
CA VAL A 250 22.21 -2.20 -15.58
C VAL A 250 22.00 -3.52 -16.31
N SER A 251 22.04 -4.64 -15.58
CA SER A 251 21.81 -5.98 -16.15
C SER A 251 20.41 -6.11 -16.75
N LEU A 252 19.38 -5.62 -16.04
CA LEU A 252 18.00 -5.61 -16.53
C LEU A 252 17.83 -4.68 -17.73
N ALA A 253 18.40 -3.48 -17.71
CA ALA A 253 18.39 -2.58 -18.84
C ALA A 253 19.09 -3.19 -20.08
N LYS A 254 20.23 -3.85 -19.90
CA LYS A 254 20.92 -4.61 -20.97
C LYS A 254 20.06 -5.74 -21.50
N LEU A 255 19.32 -6.45 -20.63
CA LEU A 255 18.40 -7.50 -21.03
C LEU A 255 17.27 -6.94 -21.91
N VAL A 256 16.68 -5.81 -21.53
CA VAL A 256 15.66 -5.09 -22.36
C VAL A 256 16.24 -4.70 -23.71
N VAL A 257 17.43 -4.11 -23.76
CA VAL A 257 18.08 -3.70 -25.02
C VAL A 257 18.41 -4.90 -25.92
N THR A 258 18.79 -6.04 -25.33
CA THR A 258 19.15 -7.25 -26.07
C THR A 258 17.92 -8.01 -26.58
N GLN A 259 16.93 -8.20 -25.72
CA GLN A 259 15.70 -8.96 -26.04
C GLN A 259 14.67 -8.13 -26.79
N LYS A 260 14.77 -6.80 -26.70
CA LYS A 260 13.91 -5.82 -27.38
C LYS A 260 12.39 -6.13 -27.21
N PRO A 261 11.86 -6.27 -25.99
CA PRO A 261 10.44 -6.57 -25.83
C PRO A 261 9.56 -5.54 -26.55
N GLU A 262 8.35 -5.89 -26.89
CA GLU A 262 7.39 -4.98 -27.54
C GLU A 262 7.10 -3.78 -26.64
N PHE A 263 6.87 -4.04 -25.36
CA PHE A 263 6.68 -3.06 -24.30
C PHE A 263 7.00 -3.67 -22.92
N LEU A 264 7.06 -2.81 -21.92
CA LEU A 264 7.10 -3.18 -20.50
C LEU A 264 5.73 -2.94 -19.90
N LEU A 265 5.28 -3.84 -19.02
CA LEU A 265 4.10 -3.67 -18.18
C LEU A 265 4.56 -3.55 -16.74
N ASN A 266 4.39 -2.38 -16.12
CA ASN A 266 4.76 -2.10 -14.73
C ASN A 266 3.50 -2.20 -13.86
N ILE A 267 3.43 -3.18 -12.96
CA ILE A 267 2.28 -3.42 -12.11
C ILE A 267 2.47 -2.74 -10.76
N GLY A 268 1.66 -1.73 -10.50
CA GLY A 268 1.64 -0.95 -9.25
C GLY A 268 2.34 0.42 -9.35
N GLY A 269 3.31 0.57 -10.24
CA GLY A 269 4.15 1.77 -10.31
C GLY A 269 5.20 1.81 -9.19
N SER A 270 5.78 2.99 -8.97
CA SER A 270 6.82 3.25 -7.97
C SER A 270 8.06 2.35 -8.11
N ASP A 271 8.34 1.90 -9.32
CA ASP A 271 9.45 1.00 -9.65
C ASP A 271 10.49 1.73 -10.53
N ILE A 272 11.52 2.27 -9.88
CA ILE A 272 12.61 3.00 -10.55
C ILE A 272 13.31 2.13 -11.61
N CYS A 273 13.40 0.81 -11.38
CA CYS A 273 14.03 -0.10 -12.32
C CYS A 273 13.18 -0.26 -13.61
N ALA A 274 11.87 -0.35 -13.48
CA ALA A 274 10.94 -0.36 -14.62
C ALA A 274 11.03 0.95 -15.40
N ASP A 275 10.97 2.10 -14.71
CA ASP A 275 11.07 3.43 -15.32
C ASP A 275 12.42 3.61 -16.09
N ILE A 276 13.55 3.11 -15.54
CA ILE A 276 14.84 3.13 -16.23
C ILE A 276 14.82 2.24 -17.48
N CYS A 277 14.23 1.07 -17.40
CA CYS A 277 14.04 0.18 -18.55
C CYS A 277 13.09 0.80 -19.59
N GLY A 278 12.11 1.57 -19.15
CA GLY A 278 11.17 2.36 -19.98
C GLY A 278 11.84 3.40 -20.87
N LEU A 279 13.09 3.81 -20.57
CA LEU A 279 13.89 4.67 -21.45
C LEU A 279 14.26 4.02 -22.79
N PHE A 280 14.11 2.71 -22.93
CA PHE A 280 14.51 1.96 -24.13
C PHE A 280 13.34 1.43 -24.96
N VAL A 281 12.19 1.14 -24.34
CA VAL A 281 10.98 0.64 -24.96
C VAL A 281 9.76 1.24 -24.24
N PRO A 282 8.55 1.23 -24.84
CA PRO A 282 7.37 1.77 -24.16
C PRO A 282 7.14 1.07 -22.82
N GLU A 283 6.87 1.86 -21.80
CA GLU A 283 6.40 1.38 -20.50
C GLU A 283 4.93 1.74 -20.35
N ILE A 284 4.14 0.76 -19.92
CA ILE A 284 2.74 0.88 -19.57
C ILE A 284 2.61 0.56 -18.08
N THR A 285 2.28 1.55 -17.27
CA THR A 285 2.09 1.35 -15.85
C THR A 285 0.62 1.13 -15.53
N VAL A 286 0.32 0.09 -14.76
CA VAL A 286 -1.05 -0.26 -14.35
C VAL A 286 -1.20 -0.06 -12.86
N SER A 287 -2.15 0.77 -12.45
CA SER A 287 -2.47 0.95 -11.03
C SER A 287 -2.96 -0.37 -10.41
N THR A 288 -2.58 -0.61 -9.16
CA THR A 288 -3.13 -1.68 -8.32
C THR A 288 -4.09 -1.14 -7.25
N VAL A 289 -4.24 0.19 -7.19
CA VAL A 289 -5.14 0.92 -6.30
C VAL A 289 -6.15 1.69 -7.15
N PHE A 290 -7.44 1.49 -6.93
CA PHE A 290 -8.51 2.06 -7.77
C PHE A 290 -8.57 3.57 -7.74
N SER A 291 -8.40 4.15 -6.56
CA SER A 291 -8.59 5.59 -6.33
C SER A 291 -7.36 6.44 -6.63
N LYS A 292 -6.20 5.83 -6.97
CA LYS A 292 -4.91 6.53 -7.08
C LYS A 292 -4.24 6.36 -8.43
N LEU A 293 -3.48 7.39 -8.83
CA LEU A 293 -2.52 7.26 -9.92
C LEU A 293 -1.32 6.42 -9.48
N PRO A 294 -0.79 5.56 -10.36
CA PRO A 294 0.51 4.93 -10.11
C PRO A 294 1.62 5.99 -10.32
N PHE A 295 2.56 6.11 -9.40
CA PHE A 295 3.73 6.96 -9.63
C PHE A 295 4.69 6.21 -10.55
N SER A 296 4.91 6.73 -11.73
CA SER A 296 5.84 6.21 -12.74
C SER A 296 6.16 7.31 -13.73
N CYS A 297 7.39 7.33 -14.21
CA CYS A 297 7.85 8.16 -15.32
C CYS A 297 7.71 7.47 -16.68
N GLY A 298 7.03 6.31 -16.72
CA GLY A 298 6.72 5.56 -17.93
C GLY A 298 5.77 6.31 -18.88
N GLU A 299 5.81 5.93 -20.16
CA GLU A 299 5.11 6.68 -21.22
C GLU A 299 3.58 6.60 -21.11
N TYR A 300 3.03 5.45 -20.69
CA TYR A 300 1.59 5.18 -20.64
C TYR A 300 1.14 4.74 -19.27
N GLN A 301 -0.10 5.13 -18.89
CA GLN A 301 -0.72 4.66 -17.65
C GLN A 301 -2.13 4.11 -17.92
N ILE A 302 -2.50 3.05 -17.20
CA ILE A 302 -3.84 2.48 -17.18
C ILE A 302 -4.39 2.61 -15.75
N VAL A 303 -5.54 3.27 -15.63
CA VAL A 303 -6.20 3.57 -14.36
C VAL A 303 -7.68 3.21 -14.41
N ASP A 304 -8.30 3.00 -13.25
CA ASP A 304 -9.75 2.76 -13.13
C ASP A 304 -10.44 3.94 -12.41
N LYS A 305 -10.14 5.13 -12.84
CA LYS A 305 -10.78 6.36 -12.32
C LYS A 305 -10.86 7.44 -13.40
N GLU A 306 -11.80 8.34 -13.24
CA GLU A 306 -11.77 9.61 -13.96
C GLU A 306 -10.67 10.52 -13.40
N LEU A 307 -9.95 11.20 -14.29
CA LEU A 307 -8.88 12.10 -13.89
C LEU A 307 -9.44 13.43 -13.37
N THR A 308 -9.08 13.75 -12.13
CA THR A 308 -9.32 15.09 -11.55
C THR A 308 -8.28 16.11 -12.02
N GLU A 309 -8.47 17.40 -11.67
CA GLU A 309 -7.45 18.43 -11.90
C GLU A 309 -6.17 18.18 -11.10
N GLU A 310 -6.29 17.63 -9.91
CA GLU A 310 -5.17 17.21 -9.06
C GLU A 310 -4.38 16.07 -9.71
N ASP A 311 -5.06 15.07 -10.26
CA ASP A 311 -4.41 13.99 -11.03
C ASP A 311 -3.63 14.55 -12.23
N VAL A 312 -4.21 15.50 -12.96
CA VAL A 312 -3.52 16.14 -14.10
C VAL A 312 -2.29 16.92 -13.64
N ALA A 313 -2.30 17.53 -12.46
CA ALA A 313 -1.13 18.19 -11.89
C ALA A 313 -0.02 17.16 -11.53
N ILE A 314 -0.38 16.03 -10.95
CA ILE A 314 0.54 14.92 -10.65
C ILE A 314 1.15 14.34 -11.95
N LEU A 315 0.33 14.08 -12.97
CA LEU A 315 0.80 13.58 -14.26
C LEU A 315 1.79 14.56 -14.92
N ARG A 316 1.51 15.86 -14.84
CA ARG A 316 2.43 16.89 -15.34
C ARG A 316 3.76 16.89 -14.59
N GLU A 317 3.73 16.72 -13.27
CA GLU A 317 4.95 16.58 -12.47
C GLU A 317 5.76 15.35 -12.89
N LEU A 318 5.13 14.22 -13.15
CA LEU A 318 5.75 12.97 -13.64
C LEU A 318 6.13 13.02 -15.14
N GLU A 319 5.82 14.11 -15.86
CA GLU A 319 6.03 14.26 -17.30
C GLU A 319 5.22 13.25 -18.16
N VAL A 320 4.13 12.71 -17.61
CA VAL A 320 3.20 11.83 -18.33
C VAL A 320 2.11 12.67 -19.00
N LYS A 321 1.92 12.46 -20.28
CA LYS A 321 0.89 13.18 -21.05
C LYS A 321 -0.50 12.63 -20.71
N LYS A 322 -1.47 13.53 -20.48
CA LYS A 322 -2.86 13.14 -20.17
C LYS A 322 -3.47 12.21 -21.22
N GLU A 323 -3.19 12.42 -22.49
CA GLU A 323 -3.67 11.57 -23.58
C GLU A 323 -3.11 10.14 -23.57
N ASN A 324 -2.00 9.91 -22.87
CA ASN A 324 -1.38 8.61 -22.68
C ASN A 324 -1.94 7.85 -21.46
N VAL A 325 -2.82 8.48 -20.68
CA VAL A 325 -3.54 7.81 -19.60
C VAL A 325 -4.83 7.23 -20.14
N LYS A 326 -5.03 5.93 -19.97
CA LYS A 326 -6.22 5.22 -20.43
C LYS A 326 -7.02 4.72 -19.24
N ARG A 327 -8.28 5.10 -19.18
CA ARG A 327 -9.22 4.54 -18.24
C ARG A 327 -9.72 3.19 -18.73
N THR A 328 -9.72 2.20 -17.85
CA THR A 328 -10.38 0.91 -18.07
C THR A 328 -10.94 0.39 -16.76
N LEU A 329 -12.04 -0.34 -16.83
CA LEU A 329 -12.56 -1.04 -15.65
C LEU A 329 -11.60 -2.16 -15.27
N PHE A 330 -11.23 -2.24 -14.02
CA PHE A 330 -10.47 -3.36 -13.51
C PHE A 330 -11.40 -4.54 -13.26
N THR A 331 -10.94 -5.71 -13.62
CA THR A 331 -11.66 -6.95 -13.40
C THR A 331 -10.91 -7.79 -12.38
N PHE A 332 -11.67 -8.61 -11.64
CA PHE A 332 -11.13 -9.55 -10.67
C PHE A 332 -11.30 -10.97 -11.19
N SER A 333 -10.27 -11.77 -10.98
CA SER A 333 -10.34 -13.21 -11.21
C SER A 333 -10.42 -13.90 -9.85
N PHE A 334 -11.50 -14.62 -9.62
CA PHE A 334 -11.71 -15.35 -8.38
C PHE A 334 -11.13 -16.77 -8.49
N LYS A 335 -10.68 -17.32 -7.36
CA LYS A 335 -10.44 -18.75 -7.23
C LYS A 335 -11.79 -19.45 -7.35
N GLU A 336 -11.85 -20.59 -8.05
CA GLU A 336 -13.06 -21.40 -8.06
C GLU A 336 -13.40 -21.85 -6.64
N GLN A 337 -14.67 -21.76 -6.29
CA GLN A 337 -15.16 -22.25 -5.02
C GLN A 337 -15.13 -23.78 -5.01
N GLU A 338 -14.48 -24.35 -4.01
CA GLU A 338 -14.30 -25.79 -3.86
C GLU A 338 -15.25 -26.39 -2.82
N HIS A 339 -15.73 -25.56 -1.89
CA HIS A 339 -16.52 -25.98 -0.73
C HIS A 339 -17.83 -25.21 -0.64
N HIS A 340 -18.78 -25.80 0.08
CA HIS A 340 -20.00 -25.12 0.55
C HIS A 340 -20.08 -25.31 2.07
N PHE A 341 -20.02 -24.20 2.80
CA PHE A 341 -20.17 -24.24 4.24
C PHE A 341 -21.61 -23.90 4.66
N THR A 342 -21.97 -24.29 5.87
CA THR A 342 -23.13 -23.77 6.58
C THR A 342 -22.70 -22.79 7.65
N LYS A 343 -23.58 -21.90 8.10
CA LYS A 343 -23.32 -21.03 9.26
C LYS A 343 -22.82 -21.82 10.46
N GLY A 344 -23.42 -23.00 10.72
CA GLY A 344 -23.04 -23.90 11.84
C GLY A 344 -21.60 -24.41 11.76
N GLN A 345 -21.10 -24.75 10.55
CA GLN A 345 -19.70 -25.17 10.36
C GLN A 345 -18.69 -24.05 10.61
N LEU A 346 -19.11 -22.78 10.40
CA LEU A 346 -18.33 -21.59 10.72
C LEU A 346 -18.54 -21.10 12.16
N GLY A 347 -19.36 -21.83 12.97
CA GLY A 347 -19.63 -21.55 14.37
C GLY A 347 -20.71 -20.50 14.62
N PHE A 348 -21.53 -20.19 13.61
CA PHE A 348 -22.70 -19.30 13.75
C PHE A 348 -23.98 -20.12 13.82
N ARG A 349 -25.04 -19.53 14.43
CA ARG A 349 -26.38 -20.10 14.41
C ARG A 349 -27.15 -19.60 13.17
N GLU A 350 -28.13 -20.37 12.69
CA GLU A 350 -28.89 -20.04 11.48
C GLU A 350 -29.65 -18.72 11.59
N GLU A 351 -30.16 -18.42 12.79
CA GLU A 351 -30.91 -17.20 13.06
C GLU A 351 -30.03 -15.94 13.23
N GLN A 352 -28.71 -16.06 13.26
CA GLN A 352 -27.80 -14.92 13.38
C GLN A 352 -27.64 -14.20 12.05
N PHE A 353 -27.59 -12.87 12.12
CA PHE A 353 -27.23 -12.00 11.02
C PHE A 353 -25.75 -11.70 11.09
N VAL A 354 -24.98 -12.25 10.14
CA VAL A 354 -23.53 -12.27 10.20
C VAL A 354 -22.92 -11.18 9.32
N LEU A 355 -22.23 -10.23 9.95
CA LEU A 355 -21.45 -9.18 9.31
C LEU A 355 -20.06 -9.71 8.94
N LEU A 356 -19.69 -9.65 7.68
CA LEU A 356 -18.37 -10.06 7.19
C LEU A 356 -17.42 -8.86 7.10
N ILE A 357 -16.30 -8.93 7.81
CA ILE A 357 -15.17 -7.97 7.74
C ILE A 357 -13.95 -8.74 7.24
N VAL A 358 -13.39 -8.35 6.08
CA VAL A 358 -12.27 -9.09 5.45
C VAL A 358 -11.05 -8.20 5.34
N GLY A 359 -9.88 -8.65 5.80
CA GLY A 359 -8.63 -7.92 5.61
C GLY A 359 -7.39 -8.72 5.98
N TRP A 360 -6.25 -8.32 5.39
CA TRP A 360 -4.94 -8.91 5.69
C TRP A 360 -4.14 -8.08 6.70
N ARG A 361 -4.62 -6.86 7.03
CA ARG A 361 -4.01 -5.91 7.97
C ARG A 361 -5.05 -5.38 8.94
N LEU A 362 -5.86 -6.27 9.51
CA LEU A 362 -6.97 -5.86 10.40
C LEU A 362 -6.44 -5.23 11.69
N ASP A 363 -5.22 -5.56 12.11
CA ASP A 363 -4.57 -4.94 13.28
C ASP A 363 -4.39 -3.42 13.08
N GLU A 364 -4.10 -2.97 11.86
CA GLU A 364 -3.90 -1.56 11.51
C GLU A 364 -5.19 -0.88 10.98
N GLU A 365 -6.07 -1.66 10.37
CA GLU A 365 -7.27 -1.15 9.66
C GLU A 365 -8.50 -1.02 10.57
N ILE A 366 -8.56 -1.74 11.68
CA ILE A 366 -9.68 -1.69 12.62
C ILE A 366 -9.45 -0.60 13.67
N SER A 367 -10.25 0.48 13.58
CA SER A 367 -10.20 1.58 14.55
C SER A 367 -11.10 1.32 15.76
N ASN A 368 -10.80 1.98 16.89
CA ASN A 368 -11.66 1.95 18.07
C ASN A 368 -13.09 2.46 17.77
N GLU A 369 -13.24 3.46 16.89
CA GLU A 369 -14.56 3.96 16.46
C GLU A 369 -15.37 2.89 15.75
N PHE A 370 -14.72 2.11 14.88
CA PHE A 370 -15.37 1.01 14.17
C PHE A 370 -15.80 -0.10 15.13
N LEU A 371 -14.95 -0.49 16.08
CA LEU A 371 -15.31 -1.48 17.10
C LEU A 371 -16.46 -0.99 18.00
N GLN A 372 -16.44 0.29 18.38
CA GLN A 372 -17.52 0.91 19.16
C GLN A 372 -18.84 0.91 18.38
N MET A 373 -18.82 1.18 17.10
CA MET A 373 -19.98 1.10 16.22
C MET A 373 -20.53 -0.31 16.18
N LEU A 374 -19.69 -1.34 15.96
CA LEU A 374 -20.12 -2.74 15.96
C LEU A 374 -20.68 -3.18 17.31
N ASP A 375 -20.07 -2.79 18.44
CA ASP A 375 -20.59 -3.08 19.78
C ASP A 375 -21.97 -2.47 19.99
N SER A 376 -22.18 -1.24 19.53
CA SER A 376 -23.48 -0.55 19.60
C SER A 376 -24.57 -1.23 18.77
N VAL A 377 -24.23 -1.78 17.62
CA VAL A 377 -25.15 -2.53 16.75
C VAL A 377 -25.51 -3.86 17.41
N CYS A 378 -24.55 -4.61 17.96
CA CYS A 378 -24.80 -5.83 18.73
C CYS A 378 -25.67 -5.57 19.98
N HIS A 379 -25.58 -4.37 20.57
CA HIS A 379 -26.47 -3.98 21.69
C HIS A 379 -27.93 -3.80 21.27
N LYS A 380 -28.14 -3.26 20.07
CA LYS A 380 -29.46 -3.00 19.54
C LYS A 380 -30.18 -4.25 19.02
N ASP A 381 -29.42 -5.18 18.44
CA ASP A 381 -29.92 -6.47 17.97
C ASP A 381 -28.93 -7.60 18.27
N ALA A 382 -29.29 -8.44 19.23
CA ALA A 382 -28.48 -9.57 19.68
C ALA A 382 -28.33 -10.70 18.63
N ARG A 383 -29.05 -10.66 17.52
CA ARG A 383 -28.85 -11.60 16.40
C ARG A 383 -27.62 -11.24 15.57
N ILE A 384 -27.17 -9.99 15.63
CA ILE A 384 -26.04 -9.51 14.84
C ILE A 384 -24.72 -10.01 15.42
N VAL A 385 -23.90 -10.59 14.55
CA VAL A 385 -22.58 -11.16 14.89
C VAL A 385 -21.55 -10.68 13.86
N ALA A 386 -20.37 -10.31 14.31
CA ALA A 386 -19.27 -9.90 13.44
C ALA A 386 -18.29 -11.07 13.18
N ALA A 387 -17.99 -11.33 11.91
CA ALA A 387 -17.03 -12.31 11.43
C ALA A 387 -15.82 -11.60 10.83
N PHE A 388 -14.64 -11.73 11.46
CA PHE A 388 -13.39 -11.18 10.96
C PHE A 388 -12.62 -12.27 10.19
N MET A 389 -12.45 -12.10 8.89
CA MET A 389 -11.75 -13.04 8.01
C MET A 389 -10.45 -12.43 7.50
N GLY A 390 -9.35 -13.16 7.67
CA GLY A 390 -8.01 -12.73 7.28
C GLY A 390 -7.04 -12.70 8.45
N LYS A 391 -6.11 -11.72 8.46
CA LYS A 391 -5.09 -11.62 9.52
C LYS A 391 -5.49 -10.55 10.54
N TYR A 392 -5.80 -10.98 11.76
CA TYR A 392 -6.10 -10.12 12.88
C TYR A 392 -5.45 -10.70 14.14
N GLN A 393 -4.16 -10.39 14.36
CA GLN A 393 -3.36 -11.00 15.43
C GLN A 393 -3.79 -10.52 16.81
N ASN A 394 -4.11 -9.23 16.95
CA ASN A 394 -4.52 -8.61 18.21
C ASN A 394 -6.05 -8.65 18.44
N TYR A 395 -6.76 -9.56 17.77
CA TYR A 395 -8.22 -9.65 17.83
C TYR A 395 -8.74 -9.65 19.27
N GLU A 396 -8.30 -10.60 20.10
CA GLU A 396 -8.76 -10.76 21.48
C GLU A 396 -8.54 -9.50 22.35
N GLU A 397 -7.38 -8.87 22.18
CA GLU A 397 -7.06 -7.65 22.94
C GLU A 397 -7.89 -6.46 22.43
N SER A 398 -8.12 -6.36 21.13
CA SER A 398 -8.88 -5.28 20.50
C SER A 398 -10.35 -5.29 20.93
N ILE A 399 -10.98 -6.46 20.98
CA ILE A 399 -12.42 -6.58 21.33
C ILE A 399 -12.69 -6.55 22.85
N LYS A 400 -11.68 -6.81 23.69
CA LYS A 400 -11.81 -6.92 25.15
C LYS A 400 -12.51 -5.73 25.81
N LYS A 401 -12.39 -4.53 25.22
CA LYS A 401 -13.02 -3.29 25.69
C LYS A 401 -14.49 -3.18 25.31
N TYR A 402 -15.01 -4.08 24.46
CA TYR A 402 -16.33 -4.06 23.85
C TYR A 402 -17.07 -5.37 24.20
N PRO A 403 -17.68 -5.48 25.39
CA PRO A 403 -18.16 -6.76 25.93
C PRO A 403 -19.26 -7.42 25.10
N LEU A 404 -20.11 -6.63 24.44
CA LEU A 404 -21.17 -7.19 23.60
C LEU A 404 -20.60 -7.68 22.25
N LEU A 405 -19.70 -6.92 21.65
CA LEU A 405 -18.98 -7.36 20.47
C LEU A 405 -18.12 -8.59 20.77
N ALA A 406 -17.44 -8.64 21.93
CA ALA A 406 -16.66 -9.81 22.34
C ALA A 406 -17.50 -11.09 22.44
N ALA A 407 -18.75 -10.97 22.91
CA ALA A 407 -19.69 -12.10 22.96
C ALA A 407 -20.30 -12.44 21.58
N ASN A 408 -20.36 -11.47 20.66
CA ASN A 408 -21.02 -11.58 19.37
C ASN A 408 -20.03 -11.34 18.20
N SER A 409 -18.81 -11.87 18.30
CA SER A 409 -17.87 -11.85 17.18
C SER A 409 -17.01 -13.09 17.13
N ARG A 410 -16.42 -13.35 15.96
CA ARG A 410 -15.48 -14.44 15.72
C ARG A 410 -14.36 -14.01 14.77
N CYS A 411 -13.15 -14.42 15.07
CA CYS A 411 -12.02 -14.35 14.13
C CYS A 411 -11.92 -15.70 13.40
N LEU A 412 -12.25 -15.69 12.10
CA LEU A 412 -12.20 -16.87 11.26
C LEU A 412 -10.77 -17.17 10.74
N GLY A 413 -9.84 -16.22 10.92
CA GLY A 413 -8.50 -16.34 10.37
C GLY A 413 -8.47 -16.28 8.84
N ALA A 414 -7.32 -16.61 8.25
CA ALA A 414 -7.15 -16.73 6.81
C ALA A 414 -7.91 -17.95 6.28
N GLN A 415 -8.68 -17.78 5.21
CA GLN A 415 -9.48 -18.83 4.58
C GLN A 415 -8.98 -19.08 3.16
N GLU A 416 -8.78 -20.34 2.80
CA GLU A 416 -8.35 -20.73 1.46
C GLU A 416 -9.47 -20.61 0.42
N ASP A 417 -10.72 -20.85 0.86
CA ASP A 417 -11.94 -20.73 0.05
C ASP A 417 -12.80 -19.57 0.59
N ALA A 418 -12.38 -18.35 0.27
CA ALA A 418 -13.06 -17.15 0.73
C ALA A 418 -14.50 -17.04 0.18
N LEU A 419 -14.77 -17.56 -1.04
CA LEU A 419 -16.11 -17.55 -1.63
C LEU A 419 -17.08 -18.45 -0.86
N ALA A 420 -16.61 -19.62 -0.42
CA ALA A 420 -17.43 -20.54 0.38
C ALA A 420 -17.79 -19.96 1.75
N VAL A 421 -16.85 -19.21 2.38
CA VAL A 421 -17.14 -18.51 3.63
C VAL A 421 -18.11 -17.35 3.40
N THR A 422 -17.87 -16.53 2.36
CA THR A 422 -18.71 -15.38 2.01
C THR A 422 -20.16 -15.78 1.73
N GLU A 423 -20.37 -16.95 1.13
CA GLU A 423 -21.72 -17.49 0.84
C GLU A 423 -22.60 -17.68 2.10
N CYS A 424 -22.00 -17.84 3.27
CA CYS A 424 -22.68 -18.02 4.55
C CYS A 424 -22.96 -16.71 5.31
N MET A 425 -22.56 -15.56 4.76
CA MET A 425 -22.64 -14.25 5.41
C MET A 425 -23.85 -13.46 4.91
N ASP A 426 -24.27 -12.47 5.69
CA ASP A 426 -25.48 -11.71 5.38
C ASP A 426 -25.18 -10.28 4.89
N LEU A 427 -24.07 -9.68 5.33
CA LEU A 427 -23.66 -8.31 4.95
C LEU A 427 -22.14 -8.13 5.01
N TYR A 428 -21.54 -7.57 3.97
CA TYR A 428 -20.14 -7.15 4.01
C TYR A 428 -20.03 -5.74 4.59
N VAL A 429 -19.25 -5.57 5.67
CA VAL A 429 -19.06 -4.29 6.36
C VAL A 429 -17.58 -3.88 6.31
N ASN A 430 -17.30 -2.72 5.72
CA ASN A 430 -15.94 -2.26 5.50
C ASN A 430 -15.51 -1.15 6.47
N PRO A 431 -14.43 -1.33 7.26
CA PRO A 431 -13.86 -0.24 8.03
C PRO A 431 -13.25 0.85 7.12
N LYS A 432 -12.90 2.00 7.68
CA LYS A 432 -12.20 3.07 6.96
C LYS A 432 -10.78 2.65 6.61
N ARG A 433 -10.54 2.27 5.36
CA ARG A 433 -9.23 1.79 4.87
C ARG A 433 -8.99 2.08 3.39
N SER A 434 -7.77 1.85 2.92
CA SER A 434 -7.38 2.06 1.52
C SER A 434 -7.71 0.87 0.62
N GLY A 435 -7.34 -0.33 1.05
CA GLY A 435 -7.44 -1.55 0.24
C GLY A 435 -8.78 -2.28 0.37
N GLY A 436 -8.82 -3.52 -0.11
CA GLY A 436 -9.97 -4.44 0.02
C GLY A 436 -10.83 -4.58 -1.24
N GLY A 437 -10.40 -4.03 -2.38
CA GLY A 437 -11.17 -4.11 -3.64
C GLY A 437 -11.48 -5.53 -4.10
N SER A 438 -10.55 -6.48 -3.97
CA SER A 438 -10.80 -7.89 -4.33
C SER A 438 -11.81 -8.57 -3.39
N SER A 439 -11.74 -8.32 -2.08
CA SER A 439 -12.65 -8.95 -1.12
C SER A 439 -14.10 -8.46 -1.29
N VAL A 440 -14.29 -7.17 -1.59
CA VAL A 440 -15.64 -6.67 -1.89
C VAL A 440 -16.17 -7.20 -3.23
N ALA A 441 -15.29 -7.36 -4.23
CA ALA A 441 -15.69 -7.96 -5.49
C ALA A 441 -16.12 -9.43 -5.32
N GLU A 442 -15.42 -10.21 -4.48
CA GLU A 442 -15.82 -11.58 -4.10
C GLU A 442 -17.18 -11.59 -3.41
N SER A 443 -17.43 -10.63 -2.50
CA SER A 443 -18.70 -10.50 -1.80
C SER A 443 -19.86 -10.16 -2.74
N LEU A 444 -19.68 -9.19 -3.61
CA LEU A 444 -20.68 -8.83 -4.63
C LEU A 444 -20.93 -9.97 -5.63
N TYR A 445 -19.89 -10.72 -6.01
CA TYR A 445 -20.04 -11.90 -6.86
C TYR A 445 -20.93 -12.98 -6.21
N LYS A 446 -20.85 -13.13 -4.90
CA LYS A 446 -21.71 -14.03 -4.11
C LYS A 446 -23.10 -13.42 -3.81
N GLY A 447 -23.40 -12.22 -4.28
CA GLY A 447 -24.66 -11.53 -4.04
C GLY A 447 -24.77 -10.93 -2.63
N LEU A 448 -23.66 -10.86 -1.88
CA LEU A 448 -23.64 -10.27 -0.54
C LEU A 448 -23.72 -8.74 -0.63
N PRO A 449 -24.69 -8.08 -0.01
CA PRO A 449 -24.75 -6.62 0.03
C PRO A 449 -23.54 -6.04 0.80
N VAL A 450 -23.25 -4.78 0.54
CA VAL A 450 -22.05 -4.09 1.06
C VAL A 450 -22.44 -2.81 1.78
N VAL A 451 -21.75 -2.47 2.87
CA VAL A 451 -21.80 -1.14 3.48
C VAL A 451 -20.37 -0.63 3.67
N THR A 452 -20.07 0.55 3.15
CA THR A 452 -18.73 1.14 3.19
C THR A 452 -18.77 2.66 3.29
N LEU A 453 -17.75 3.24 3.90
CA LEU A 453 -17.50 4.69 3.82
C LEU A 453 -17.03 5.08 2.41
N PRO A 454 -17.16 6.37 1.97
CA PRO A 454 -16.83 6.81 0.62
C PRO A 454 -15.30 6.97 0.41
N VAL A 455 -14.52 5.99 0.86
CA VAL A 455 -13.05 6.00 0.80
C VAL A 455 -12.48 4.63 0.41
N GLY A 456 -11.35 4.64 -0.30
CA GLY A 456 -10.56 3.46 -0.64
C GLY A 456 -11.15 2.58 -1.73
N ASP A 457 -10.48 1.45 -1.95
CA ASP A 457 -10.78 0.52 -3.06
C ASP A 457 -12.13 -0.17 -2.91
N VAL A 458 -12.57 -0.47 -1.68
CA VAL A 458 -13.88 -1.07 -1.44
C VAL A 458 -14.98 -0.14 -1.93
N SER A 459 -14.90 1.14 -1.57
CA SER A 459 -15.87 2.15 -2.01
C SER A 459 -15.88 2.32 -3.53
N ALA A 460 -14.71 2.30 -4.16
CA ALA A 460 -14.58 2.42 -5.60
C ALA A 460 -15.16 1.19 -6.32
N ALA A 461 -14.85 -0.02 -5.85
CA ALA A 461 -15.31 -1.27 -6.46
C ALA A 461 -16.80 -1.56 -6.20
N ALA A 462 -17.32 -1.22 -5.02
CA ALA A 462 -18.72 -1.43 -4.69
C ALA A 462 -19.67 -0.44 -5.42
N GLY A 463 -19.23 0.79 -5.61
CA GLY A 463 -20.03 1.85 -6.23
C GLY A 463 -20.79 2.71 -5.23
N GLU A 464 -21.45 3.75 -5.73
CA GLU A 464 -22.07 4.80 -4.90
C GLU A 464 -23.24 4.31 -4.04
N SER A 465 -24.01 3.35 -4.53
CA SER A 465 -25.20 2.82 -3.85
C SER A 465 -24.91 2.15 -2.50
N PHE A 466 -23.67 1.77 -2.26
CA PHE A 466 -23.23 1.08 -1.05
C PHE A 466 -22.49 1.98 -0.06
N ARG A 467 -22.39 3.28 -0.37
CA ARG A 467 -21.67 4.25 0.45
C ARG A 467 -22.58 4.88 1.48
N VAL A 468 -22.05 5.02 2.69
CA VAL A 468 -22.66 5.76 3.81
C VAL A 468 -21.69 6.86 4.27
N ALA A 469 -22.22 7.94 4.84
CA ALA A 469 -21.42 9.13 5.16
C ALA A 469 -20.44 8.90 6.32
N ASP A 470 -20.88 8.15 7.34
CA ASP A 470 -20.13 7.91 8.56
C ASP A 470 -20.51 6.59 9.24
N TYR A 471 -19.89 6.30 10.39
CA TYR A 471 -20.20 5.10 11.17
C TYR A 471 -21.59 5.13 11.83
N GLY A 472 -22.22 6.30 12.01
CA GLY A 472 -23.56 6.42 12.51
C GLY A 472 -24.56 5.90 11.47
N GLU A 473 -24.49 6.39 10.24
CA GLU A 473 -25.29 5.91 9.12
C GLU A 473 -24.97 4.44 8.78
N MET A 474 -23.71 4.00 8.93
CA MET A 474 -23.33 2.59 8.78
C MET A 474 -24.11 1.70 9.78
N ALA A 475 -24.16 2.10 11.04
CA ALA A 475 -24.89 1.37 12.07
C ALA A 475 -26.40 1.28 11.77
N GLU A 476 -27.02 2.38 11.33
CA GLU A 476 -28.43 2.41 10.94
C GLU A 476 -28.70 1.49 9.74
N THR A 477 -27.82 1.53 8.75
CA THR A 477 -27.92 0.67 7.56
C THR A 477 -27.79 -0.82 7.91
N ILE A 478 -26.85 -1.19 8.79
CA ILE A 478 -26.70 -2.57 9.28
C ILE A 478 -27.99 -3.04 9.97
N LEU A 479 -28.57 -2.21 10.85
CA LEU A 479 -29.81 -2.55 11.56
C LEU A 479 -31.00 -2.69 10.60
N HIS A 480 -31.04 -1.88 9.55
CA HIS A 480 -32.06 -2.00 8.52
C HIS A 480 -31.99 -3.34 7.80
N PHE A 481 -30.79 -3.73 7.30
CA PHE A 481 -30.59 -5.03 6.67
C PHE A 481 -30.87 -6.23 7.60
N ALA A 482 -30.65 -6.10 8.91
CA ALA A 482 -30.92 -7.16 9.88
C ALA A 482 -32.41 -7.29 10.22
N SER A 483 -33.25 -6.30 9.89
CA SER A 483 -34.69 -6.28 10.14
C SER A 483 -35.55 -6.77 8.96
N ASP A 484 -34.98 -6.77 7.75
CA ASP A 484 -35.63 -7.24 6.53
C ASP A 484 -35.41 -8.76 6.33
#